data_bac7fd1895edc745cfafeef6c11b02b5
#
_entry.id   bac7fd1895edc745cfafeef6c11b02b5
#
_cell.length_a   1.000
_cell.length_b   1.000
_cell.length_c   1.000
_cell.angle_alpha   90.00
_cell.angle_beta   90.00
_cell.angle_gamma   90.00
#
_symmetry.space_group_name_H-M   'P 1'
#
loop_
_entity.id
_entity.type
_entity.pdbx_description
1 polymer ?
#
loop_
_entity_poly.entity_id
_entity_poly.type
_entity_poly.pdbx_seq_one_letter_code
_entity_poly.pdbx_strand_id
1 'polypeptide(L)'
;VPLARQFDWVWALLIWATPAVIGVVIWIYLGKAEKEENARKEREEPINKEVKPIFSDNTRIWKSGLAWQMATFMALQSFVFYVTLSWLPEILHSNGFSESSAGWMLSFMQIIGLPASFLIPILADRLKDQRKIVIGIIIGMLFGFSTLLFGHSAIMMVVATAIIGLAVNGNFALALTFFGLRARTAKDASSLSGMAQSLGYLFSALGPVIIGAVYDVTGSWTTPLIIVLVTIVLLLFMGLLVGRDRYVLD
;
A
#
# COMPACT_ATOMS: atom_id res chain seq x y z
N VAL A 1 -4.85 -20.48 -9.06
CA VAL A 1 -4.73 -21.90 -8.66
C VAL A 1 -5.66 -22.79 -9.48
N PRO A 2 -6.97 -22.51 -9.72
CA PRO A 2 -7.80 -23.39 -10.55
C PRO A 2 -7.28 -23.55 -11.99
N LEU A 3 -6.88 -22.44 -12.62
CA LEU A 3 -6.33 -22.42 -13.99
C LEU A 3 -5.00 -23.18 -14.12
N ALA A 4 -4.10 -23.02 -13.14
CA ALA A 4 -2.83 -23.72 -13.14
C ALA A 4 -2.98 -25.25 -12.93
N ARG A 5 -4.06 -25.70 -12.28
CA ARG A 5 -4.36 -27.13 -12.14
C ARG A 5 -4.99 -27.75 -13.41
N GLN A 6 -5.71 -26.96 -14.23
CA GLN A 6 -6.38 -27.44 -15.44
C GLN A 6 -5.56 -27.29 -16.73
N PHE A 7 -4.74 -26.23 -16.83
CA PHE A 7 -4.11 -25.81 -18.09
C PHE A 7 -2.60 -25.60 -18.00
N ASP A 8 -1.92 -25.98 -16.89
CA ASP A 8 -0.52 -25.68 -16.62
C ASP A 8 -0.28 -24.21 -16.20
N TRP A 9 0.79 -23.98 -15.43
CA TRP A 9 1.17 -22.68 -14.87
C TRP A 9 1.46 -21.62 -15.95
N VAL A 10 1.94 -22.04 -17.13
CA VAL A 10 2.23 -21.15 -18.26
C VAL A 10 0.97 -20.44 -18.75
N TRP A 11 -0.13 -21.18 -18.91
CA TRP A 11 -1.41 -20.62 -19.34
C TRP A 11 -2.01 -19.68 -18.28
N ALA A 12 -1.83 -19.98 -16.99
CA ALA A 12 -2.25 -19.09 -15.92
C ALA A 12 -1.52 -17.74 -15.99
N LEU A 13 -0.21 -17.72 -16.30
CA LEU A 13 0.55 -16.49 -16.48
C LEU A 13 0.15 -15.73 -17.77
N LEU A 14 -0.07 -16.42 -18.87
CA LEU A 14 -0.48 -15.80 -20.15
C LEU A 14 -1.84 -15.07 -20.03
N ILE A 15 -2.80 -15.64 -19.29
CA ILE A 15 -4.09 -14.99 -19.05
C ILE A 15 -3.89 -13.67 -18.30
N TRP A 16 -2.98 -13.63 -17.31
CA TRP A 16 -2.65 -12.40 -16.58
C TRP A 16 -1.84 -11.40 -17.41
N ALA A 17 -1.19 -11.79 -18.49
CA ALA A 17 -0.55 -10.89 -19.43
C ALA A 17 -1.57 -10.12 -20.31
N THR A 18 -2.79 -10.66 -20.48
CA THR A 18 -3.82 -10.04 -21.34
C THR A 18 -4.18 -8.60 -20.93
N PRO A 19 -4.46 -8.27 -19.64
CA PRO A 19 -4.71 -6.89 -19.22
C PRO A 19 -3.51 -5.95 -19.47
N ALA A 20 -2.28 -6.46 -19.38
CA ALA A 20 -1.09 -5.67 -19.65
C ALA A 20 -0.99 -5.30 -21.15
N VAL A 21 -1.29 -6.24 -22.05
CA VAL A 21 -1.33 -5.99 -23.49
C VAL A 21 -2.43 -4.96 -23.82
N ILE A 22 -3.62 -5.10 -23.24
CA ILE A 22 -4.70 -4.12 -23.39
C ILE A 22 -4.25 -2.74 -22.90
N GLY A 23 -3.60 -2.67 -21.73
CA GLY A 23 -3.05 -1.43 -21.19
C GLY A 23 -2.04 -0.77 -22.16
N VAL A 24 -1.12 -1.54 -22.73
CA VAL A 24 -0.14 -1.02 -23.71
C VAL A 24 -0.86 -0.46 -24.95
N VAL A 25 -1.86 -1.16 -25.49
CA VAL A 25 -2.64 -0.67 -26.65
C VAL A 25 -3.34 0.64 -26.33
N ILE A 26 -3.99 0.74 -25.17
CA ILE A 26 -4.65 1.96 -24.70
C ILE A 26 -3.63 3.10 -24.56
N TRP A 27 -2.45 2.86 -23.96
CA TRP A 27 -1.40 3.84 -23.79
C TRP A 27 -0.84 4.35 -25.14
N ILE A 28 -0.65 3.45 -26.11
CA ILE A 28 -0.22 3.84 -27.47
C ILE A 28 -1.26 4.74 -28.14
N TYR A 29 -2.55 4.40 -27.96
CA TYR A 29 -3.64 5.19 -28.53
C TYR A 29 -3.75 6.58 -27.89
N LEU A 30 -3.73 6.64 -26.54
CA LEU A 30 -3.77 7.91 -25.80
C LEU A 30 -2.53 8.77 -26.05
N GLY A 31 -1.35 8.19 -26.11
CA GLY A 31 -0.11 8.92 -26.41
C GLY A 31 -0.09 9.52 -27.83
N LYS A 32 -0.74 8.89 -28.80
CA LYS A 32 -0.93 9.50 -30.14
C LYS A 32 -1.89 10.67 -30.08
N ALA A 33 -3.03 10.52 -29.38
CA ALA A 33 -4.04 11.56 -29.23
C ALA A 33 -3.47 12.79 -28.50
N GLU A 34 -2.71 12.56 -27.41
CA GLU A 34 -2.04 13.64 -26.66
C GLU A 34 -0.98 14.38 -27.51
N LYS A 35 -0.22 13.63 -28.32
CA LYS A 35 0.78 14.21 -29.22
C LYS A 35 0.14 15.07 -30.31
N GLU A 36 -1.00 14.66 -30.85
CA GLU A 36 -1.78 15.44 -31.82
C GLU A 36 -2.38 16.70 -31.19
N GLU A 37 -2.91 16.59 -29.97
CA GLU A 37 -3.45 17.73 -29.22
C GLU A 37 -2.36 18.75 -28.85
N ASN A 38 -1.18 18.28 -28.41
CA ASN A 38 -0.05 19.15 -28.10
C ASN A 38 0.49 19.85 -29.36
N ALA A 39 0.60 19.13 -30.47
CA ALA A 39 0.99 19.71 -31.75
C ALA A 39 -0.03 20.74 -32.27
N ARG A 40 -1.30 20.58 -31.98
CA ARG A 40 -2.36 21.54 -32.27
C ARG A 40 -2.23 22.80 -31.39
N LYS A 41 -2.01 22.65 -30.08
CA LYS A 41 -1.80 23.72 -29.11
C LYS A 41 -0.53 24.53 -29.45
N GLU A 42 0.56 23.90 -29.89
CA GLU A 42 1.80 24.56 -30.34
C GLU A 42 1.60 25.38 -31.62
N ARG A 43 0.64 25.00 -32.47
CA ARG A 43 0.31 25.79 -33.67
C ARG A 43 -0.59 27.01 -33.39
N GLU A 44 -1.43 26.89 -32.34
CA GLU A 44 -2.40 27.92 -31.95
C GLU A 44 -1.78 29.00 -31.04
N GLU A 45 -0.72 28.68 -30.27
CA GLU A 45 0.03 29.63 -29.45
C GLU A 45 1.54 29.42 -29.60
N PRO A 46 2.28 30.35 -30.19
CA PRO A 46 3.75 30.33 -30.16
C PRO A 46 4.21 30.67 -28.75
N ILE A 47 4.38 29.64 -27.92
CA ILE A 47 4.69 29.77 -26.50
C ILE A 47 6.20 29.88 -26.32
N ASN A 48 6.62 31.05 -25.91
CA ASN A 48 7.89 31.27 -25.22
C ASN A 48 7.79 30.70 -23.78
N LYS A 49 7.57 29.40 -23.63
CA LYS A 49 7.70 28.71 -22.35
C LYS A 49 9.11 28.17 -22.26
N GLU A 50 9.97 28.89 -21.51
CA GLU A 50 11.16 28.26 -20.94
C GLU A 50 10.73 26.94 -20.29
N VAL A 51 11.11 25.84 -20.90
CA VAL A 51 11.01 24.50 -20.29
C VAL A 51 11.98 24.50 -19.12
N LYS A 52 11.49 24.95 -17.96
CA LYS A 52 12.27 24.83 -16.72
C LYS A 52 12.51 23.34 -16.49
N PRO A 53 13.77 22.93 -16.32
CA PRO A 53 14.10 21.53 -16.16
C PRO A 53 13.30 20.93 -15.00
N ILE A 54 12.68 19.78 -15.26
CA ILE A 54 11.88 19.00 -14.29
C ILE A 54 12.71 18.65 -13.03
N PHE A 55 14.04 18.67 -13.14
CA PHE A 55 15.01 18.42 -12.07
C PHE A 55 15.48 19.70 -11.36
N SER A 56 14.59 20.61 -10.95
CA SER A 56 15.00 21.75 -10.12
C SER A 56 14.89 21.36 -8.63
N ASP A 57 16.03 21.40 -7.99
CA ASP A 57 16.33 21.43 -6.55
C ASP A 57 15.32 20.77 -5.57
N ASN A 58 15.20 19.45 -5.70
CA ASN A 58 14.40 18.61 -4.78
C ASN A 58 15.11 18.32 -3.43
N THR A 59 16.31 18.91 -3.22
CA THR A 59 17.10 18.66 -1.99
C THR A 59 16.39 19.15 -0.74
N ARG A 60 15.46 20.10 -0.84
CA ARG A 60 14.69 20.61 0.29
C ARG A 60 13.78 19.55 0.94
N ILE A 61 13.18 18.65 0.14
CA ILE A 61 12.32 17.58 0.67
C ILE A 61 13.13 16.59 1.52
N TRP A 62 14.34 16.25 1.09
CA TRP A 62 15.24 15.37 1.85
C TRP A 62 15.68 15.95 3.20
N LYS A 63 15.60 17.27 3.38
CA LYS A 63 15.89 17.96 4.65
C LYS A 63 14.67 18.11 5.56
N SER A 64 13.47 17.81 5.05
CA SER A 64 12.23 17.94 5.81
C SER A 64 12.03 16.77 6.78
N GLY A 65 11.87 17.06 8.07
CA GLY A 65 11.55 16.05 9.08
C GLY A 65 10.21 15.37 8.82
N LEU A 66 9.21 16.09 8.29
CA LEU A 66 7.91 15.51 7.95
C LEU A 66 8.04 14.54 6.76
N ALA A 67 8.90 14.82 5.77
CA ALA A 67 9.13 13.90 4.65
C ALA A 67 9.72 12.55 5.14
N TRP A 68 10.63 12.57 6.11
CA TRP A 68 11.17 11.35 6.71
C TRP A 68 10.12 10.61 7.55
N GLN A 69 9.25 11.32 8.28
CA GLN A 69 8.13 10.70 8.99
C GLN A 69 7.18 10.00 8.01
N MET A 70 6.90 10.61 6.86
CA MET A 70 6.07 10.02 5.81
C MET A 70 6.76 8.82 5.15
N ALA A 71 8.06 8.89 4.89
CA ALA A 71 8.83 7.76 4.37
C ALA A 71 8.82 6.57 5.35
N THR A 72 8.99 6.84 6.66
CA THR A 72 8.92 5.82 7.71
C THR A 72 7.51 5.24 7.83
N PHE A 73 6.46 6.08 7.78
CA PHE A 73 5.07 5.61 7.77
C PHE A 73 4.80 4.71 6.57
N MET A 74 5.26 5.11 5.37
CA MET A 74 5.13 4.30 4.15
C MET A 74 5.91 2.99 4.25
N ALA A 75 7.11 2.99 4.84
CA ALA A 75 7.91 1.79 5.03
C ALA A 75 7.22 0.78 5.96
N LEU A 76 6.76 1.23 7.14
CA LEU A 76 6.10 0.38 8.12
C LEU A 76 4.77 -0.19 7.59
N GLN A 77 3.95 0.66 6.95
CA GLN A 77 2.68 0.20 6.38
C GLN A 77 2.91 -0.80 5.24
N SER A 78 3.87 -0.54 4.35
CA SER A 78 4.19 -1.46 3.25
C SER A 78 4.80 -2.77 3.76
N PHE A 79 5.60 -2.73 4.84
CA PHE A 79 6.08 -3.91 5.51
C PHE A 79 4.91 -4.80 5.97
N VAL A 80 3.95 -4.24 6.71
CA VAL A 80 2.76 -4.99 7.17
C VAL A 80 1.96 -5.51 5.98
N PHE A 81 1.77 -4.70 4.93
CA PHE A 81 1.04 -5.09 3.72
C PHE A 81 1.69 -6.30 3.03
N TYR A 82 2.98 -6.24 2.71
CA TYR A 82 3.68 -7.31 1.99
C TYR A 82 3.86 -8.57 2.83
N VAL A 83 4.11 -8.42 4.13
CA VAL A 83 4.13 -9.56 5.06
C VAL A 83 2.77 -10.26 5.08
N THR A 84 1.68 -9.49 5.17
CA THR A 84 0.32 -10.06 5.15
C THR A 84 0.04 -10.77 3.83
N LEU A 85 0.39 -10.14 2.71
CA LEU A 85 0.17 -10.71 1.38
C LEU A 85 0.91 -12.04 1.19
N SER A 86 2.14 -12.13 1.72
CA SER A 86 3.00 -13.31 1.56
C SER A 86 2.64 -14.43 2.52
N TRP A 87 2.30 -14.11 3.77
CA TRP A 87 2.24 -15.12 4.82
C TRP A 87 0.84 -15.39 5.38
N LEU A 88 -0.18 -14.58 5.07
CA LEU A 88 -1.55 -14.83 5.54
C LEU A 88 -2.08 -16.22 5.14
N PRO A 89 -1.89 -16.72 3.89
CA PRO A 89 -2.34 -18.05 3.53
C PRO A 89 -1.69 -19.14 4.40
N GLU A 90 -0.39 -19.03 4.67
CA GLU A 90 0.34 -20.01 5.48
C GLU A 90 -0.06 -19.97 6.95
N ILE A 91 -0.29 -18.75 7.49
CA ILE A 91 -0.83 -18.57 8.84
C ILE A 91 -2.21 -19.23 8.97
N LEU A 92 -3.07 -19.07 7.98
CA LEU A 92 -4.40 -19.69 7.96
C LEU A 92 -4.30 -21.22 7.79
N HIS A 93 -3.38 -21.68 6.95
CA HIS A 93 -3.12 -23.11 6.76
C HIS A 93 -2.66 -23.77 8.07
N SER A 94 -1.75 -23.14 8.81
CA SER A 94 -1.30 -23.62 10.12
C SER A 94 -2.43 -23.64 11.19
N ASN A 95 -3.49 -22.87 10.96
CA ASN A 95 -4.72 -22.85 11.78
C ASN A 95 -5.82 -23.79 11.25
N GLY A 96 -5.48 -24.74 10.37
CA GLY A 96 -6.37 -25.82 9.92
C GLY A 96 -7.18 -25.52 8.65
N PHE A 97 -6.94 -24.41 7.96
CA PHE A 97 -7.54 -24.19 6.64
C PHE A 97 -6.82 -25.06 5.59
N SER A 98 -7.57 -25.57 4.60
CA SER A 98 -6.94 -26.20 3.44
C SER A 98 -6.16 -25.15 2.65
N GLU A 99 -5.10 -25.55 1.91
CA GLU A 99 -4.33 -24.65 1.02
C GLU A 99 -5.24 -23.84 0.08
N SER A 100 -6.26 -24.50 -0.49
CA SER A 100 -7.22 -23.84 -1.38
C SER A 100 -8.03 -22.78 -0.65
N SER A 101 -8.54 -23.09 0.55
CA SER A 101 -9.33 -22.15 1.35
C SER A 101 -8.47 -20.97 1.81
N ALA A 102 -7.25 -21.22 2.24
CA ALA A 102 -6.30 -20.19 2.64
C ALA A 102 -5.96 -19.22 1.49
N GLY A 103 -5.76 -19.74 0.27
CA GLY A 103 -5.58 -18.93 -0.93
C GLY A 103 -6.82 -18.09 -1.28
N TRP A 104 -8.03 -18.64 -1.14
CA TRP A 104 -9.28 -17.88 -1.31
C TRP A 104 -9.46 -16.79 -0.27
N MET A 105 -9.03 -17.02 0.98
CA MET A 105 -9.08 -16.02 2.05
C MET A 105 -8.20 -14.80 1.74
N LEU A 106 -7.06 -14.97 1.04
CA LEU A 106 -6.27 -13.84 0.57
C LEU A 106 -7.03 -13.00 -0.47
N SER A 107 -7.71 -13.65 -1.43
CA SER A 107 -8.57 -12.96 -2.41
C SER A 107 -9.73 -12.24 -1.72
N PHE A 108 -10.37 -12.90 -0.74
CA PHE A 108 -11.42 -12.31 0.08
C PHE A 108 -10.94 -11.05 0.82
N MET A 109 -9.76 -11.12 1.45
CA MET A 109 -9.12 -9.96 2.11
C MET A 109 -8.98 -8.78 1.16
N GLN A 110 -8.51 -9.01 -0.07
CA GLN A 110 -8.32 -7.96 -1.06
C GLN A 110 -9.65 -7.36 -1.53
N ILE A 111 -10.66 -8.19 -1.81
CA ILE A 111 -11.98 -7.72 -2.23
C ILE A 111 -12.66 -6.90 -1.13
N ILE A 112 -12.65 -7.38 0.11
CA ILE A 112 -13.22 -6.67 1.27
C ILE A 112 -12.47 -5.35 1.53
N GLY A 113 -11.18 -5.28 1.20
CA GLY A 113 -10.38 -4.07 1.34
C GLY A 113 -10.71 -2.96 0.33
N LEU A 114 -11.30 -3.28 -0.84
CA LEU A 114 -11.60 -2.30 -1.89
C LEU A 114 -12.44 -1.11 -1.41
N PRO A 115 -13.56 -1.29 -0.69
CA PRO A 115 -14.33 -0.16 -0.17
C PRO A 115 -13.49 0.81 0.68
N ALA A 116 -12.62 0.30 1.52
CA ALA A 116 -11.74 1.13 2.36
C ALA A 116 -10.76 1.96 1.52
N SER A 117 -10.25 1.39 0.42
CA SER A 117 -9.34 2.11 -0.49
C SER A 117 -9.97 3.33 -1.16
N PHE A 118 -11.30 3.34 -1.33
CA PHE A 118 -12.04 4.49 -1.86
C PHE A 118 -12.56 5.42 -0.76
N LEU A 119 -13.07 4.86 0.33
CA LEU A 119 -13.71 5.66 1.39
C LEU A 119 -12.70 6.42 2.24
N ILE A 120 -11.55 5.83 2.54
CA ILE A 120 -10.54 6.46 3.42
C ILE A 120 -9.98 7.76 2.80
N PRO A 121 -9.59 7.83 1.52
CA PRO A 121 -9.18 9.09 0.89
C PRO A 121 -10.25 10.18 0.96
N ILE A 122 -11.51 9.83 0.68
CA ILE A 122 -12.64 10.78 0.75
C ILE A 122 -12.83 11.33 2.17
N LEU A 123 -12.72 10.46 3.18
CA LEU A 123 -12.82 10.87 4.58
C LEU A 123 -11.61 11.72 5.00
N ALA A 124 -10.41 11.36 4.55
CA ALA A 124 -9.18 12.08 4.86
C ALA A 124 -9.18 13.49 4.27
N ASP A 125 -9.68 13.66 3.05
CA ASP A 125 -9.77 14.96 2.38
C ASP A 125 -10.74 15.93 3.09
N ARG A 126 -11.80 15.41 3.70
CA ARG A 126 -12.80 16.21 4.45
C ARG A 126 -12.30 16.70 5.82
N LEU A 127 -11.23 16.14 6.34
CA LEU A 127 -10.72 16.44 7.68
C LEU A 127 -9.40 17.21 7.59
N LYS A 128 -9.23 18.25 8.41
CA LYS A 128 -7.94 18.94 8.56
C LYS A 128 -6.90 18.06 9.25
N ASP A 129 -7.33 17.27 10.24
CA ASP A 129 -6.50 16.39 11.05
C ASP A 129 -6.96 14.92 10.85
N GLN A 130 -6.11 14.10 10.31
CA GLN A 130 -6.40 12.71 9.97
C GLN A 130 -6.06 11.71 11.09
N ARG A 131 -5.61 12.17 12.26
CA ARG A 131 -5.22 11.29 13.38
C ARG A 131 -6.32 10.34 13.82
N LYS A 132 -7.59 10.79 13.80
CA LYS A 132 -8.74 9.93 14.13
C LYS A 132 -8.91 8.77 13.16
N ILE A 133 -8.68 9.02 11.86
CA ILE A 133 -8.70 7.97 10.83
C ILE A 133 -7.56 6.98 11.07
N VAL A 134 -6.35 7.48 11.33
CA VAL A 134 -5.18 6.64 11.66
C VAL A 134 -5.51 5.73 12.85
N ILE A 135 -6.02 6.30 13.96
CA ILE A 135 -6.36 5.51 15.16
C ILE A 135 -7.38 4.42 14.83
N GLY A 136 -8.46 4.75 14.11
CA GLY A 136 -9.48 3.78 13.74
C GLY A 136 -8.92 2.63 12.90
N ILE A 137 -8.10 2.93 11.90
CA ILE A 137 -7.43 1.92 11.06
C ILE A 137 -6.50 1.03 11.90
N ILE A 138 -5.67 1.64 12.75
CA ILE A 138 -4.70 0.90 13.55
C ILE A 138 -5.39 0.01 14.59
N ILE A 139 -6.49 0.46 15.20
CA ILE A 139 -7.30 -0.40 16.08
C ILE A 139 -7.81 -1.62 15.31
N GLY A 140 -8.32 -1.43 14.09
CA GLY A 140 -8.73 -2.53 13.22
C GLY A 140 -7.58 -3.50 12.91
N MET A 141 -6.39 -2.97 12.58
CA MET A 141 -5.20 -3.81 12.35
C MET A 141 -4.81 -4.60 13.62
N LEU A 142 -4.69 -3.93 14.77
CA LEU A 142 -4.36 -4.58 16.05
C LEU A 142 -5.36 -5.67 16.38
N PHE A 143 -6.66 -5.39 16.25
CA PHE A 143 -7.70 -6.37 16.50
C PHE A 143 -7.59 -7.57 15.56
N GLY A 144 -7.47 -7.35 14.25
CA GLY A 144 -7.37 -8.41 13.26
C GLY A 144 -6.14 -9.31 13.47
N PHE A 145 -4.94 -8.71 13.64
CA PHE A 145 -3.72 -9.49 13.86
C PHE A 145 -3.67 -10.16 15.23
N SER A 146 -4.23 -9.54 16.28
CA SER A 146 -4.38 -10.21 17.59
C SER A 146 -5.34 -11.40 17.49
N THR A 147 -6.39 -11.29 16.68
CA THR A 147 -7.31 -12.43 16.45
C THR A 147 -6.63 -13.55 15.67
N LEU A 148 -5.72 -13.27 14.73
CA LEU A 148 -4.90 -14.30 14.09
C LEU A 148 -3.95 -14.98 15.09
N LEU A 149 -3.47 -14.27 16.10
CA LEU A 149 -2.56 -14.79 17.12
C LEU A 149 -3.26 -15.65 18.18
N PHE A 150 -4.44 -15.23 18.64
CA PHE A 150 -5.13 -15.82 19.78
C PHE A 150 -6.45 -16.55 19.42
N GLY A 151 -6.92 -16.41 18.20
CA GLY A 151 -8.16 -17.03 17.75
C GLY A 151 -7.99 -18.53 17.48
N HIS A 152 -9.03 -19.31 17.80
CA HIS A 152 -9.02 -20.76 17.65
C HIS A 152 -10.16 -21.29 16.78
N SER A 153 -11.02 -20.43 16.23
CA SER A 153 -12.14 -20.86 15.38
C SER A 153 -12.03 -20.34 13.96
N ALA A 154 -12.51 -21.12 13.00
CA ALA A 154 -12.54 -20.72 11.59
C ALA A 154 -13.30 -19.40 11.39
N ILE A 155 -14.39 -19.18 12.11
CA ILE A 155 -15.18 -17.93 12.01
C ILE A 155 -14.34 -16.74 12.47
N MET A 156 -13.58 -16.86 13.57
CA MET A 156 -12.70 -15.81 14.06
C MET A 156 -11.62 -15.47 13.01
N MET A 157 -11.05 -16.47 12.34
CA MET A 157 -10.05 -16.27 11.27
C MET A 157 -10.65 -15.56 10.05
N VAL A 158 -11.87 -15.89 9.65
CA VAL A 158 -12.57 -15.20 8.55
C VAL A 158 -12.84 -13.74 8.91
N VAL A 159 -13.35 -13.47 10.11
CA VAL A 159 -13.62 -12.11 10.60
C VAL A 159 -12.31 -11.32 10.72
N ALA A 160 -11.26 -11.91 11.26
CA ALA A 160 -9.94 -11.29 11.35
C ALA A 160 -9.42 -10.89 9.95
N THR A 161 -9.50 -11.80 8.99
CA THR A 161 -9.09 -11.56 7.60
C THR A 161 -9.87 -10.41 6.94
N ALA A 162 -11.19 -10.34 7.19
CA ALA A 162 -12.02 -9.24 6.69
C ALA A 162 -11.59 -7.89 7.29
N ILE A 163 -11.37 -7.83 8.59
CA ILE A 163 -10.94 -6.61 9.29
C ILE A 163 -9.54 -6.20 8.85
N ILE A 164 -8.60 -7.15 8.72
CA ILE A 164 -7.26 -6.90 8.19
C ILE A 164 -7.37 -6.33 6.78
N GLY A 165 -8.21 -6.91 5.92
CA GLY A 165 -8.43 -6.43 4.56
C GLY A 165 -8.86 -4.96 4.51
N LEU A 166 -9.87 -4.58 5.28
CA LEU A 166 -10.33 -3.19 5.39
C LEU A 166 -9.23 -2.27 5.93
N ALA A 167 -8.57 -2.67 7.02
CA ALA A 167 -7.61 -1.83 7.71
C ALA A 167 -6.30 -1.65 6.91
N VAL A 168 -5.73 -2.74 6.37
CA VAL A 168 -4.45 -2.70 5.63
C VAL A 168 -4.61 -1.94 4.31
N ASN A 169 -5.68 -2.21 3.53
CA ASN A 169 -5.94 -1.49 2.28
C ASN A 169 -6.32 -0.03 2.53
N GLY A 170 -7.11 0.25 3.58
CA GLY A 170 -7.44 1.62 4.00
C GLY A 170 -6.20 2.41 4.42
N ASN A 171 -5.27 1.78 5.15
CA ASN A 171 -4.02 2.41 5.55
C ASN A 171 -3.10 2.70 4.37
N PHE A 172 -3.04 1.80 3.40
CA PHE A 172 -2.29 2.01 2.16
C PHE A 172 -2.85 3.21 1.38
N ALA A 173 -4.17 3.27 1.21
CA ALA A 173 -4.84 4.39 0.55
C ALA A 173 -4.61 5.72 1.31
N LEU A 174 -4.65 5.70 2.64
CA LEU A 174 -4.34 6.86 3.48
C LEU A 174 -2.90 7.33 3.29
N ALA A 175 -1.93 6.41 3.23
CA ALA A 175 -0.52 6.74 3.00
C ALA A 175 -0.32 7.47 1.68
N LEU A 176 -0.96 7.02 0.60
CA LEU A 176 -0.92 7.69 -0.70
C LEU A 176 -1.61 9.07 -0.66
N THR A 177 -2.72 9.17 0.05
CA THR A 177 -3.48 10.44 0.20
C THR A 177 -2.66 11.49 0.94
N PHE A 178 -1.85 11.10 1.91
CA PHE A 178 -0.98 12.03 2.64
C PHE A 178 0.00 12.76 1.73
N PHE A 179 0.47 12.16 0.64
CA PHE A 179 1.39 12.86 -0.29
C PHE A 179 0.75 14.11 -0.89
N GLY A 180 -0.54 14.05 -1.24
CA GLY A 180 -1.29 15.21 -1.70
C GLY A 180 -1.63 16.20 -0.57
N LEU A 181 -2.09 15.68 0.57
CA LEU A 181 -2.52 16.52 1.71
C LEU A 181 -1.37 17.26 2.40
N ARG A 182 -0.13 16.79 2.31
CA ARG A 182 1.05 17.38 2.98
C ARG A 182 1.95 18.17 2.05
N ALA A 183 1.59 18.31 0.79
CA ALA A 183 2.31 19.10 -0.20
C ALA A 183 1.46 20.31 -0.63
N ARG A 184 2.10 21.47 -0.83
CA ARG A 184 1.41 22.68 -1.31
C ARG A 184 1.31 22.73 -2.84
N THR A 185 2.20 22.02 -3.52
CA THR A 185 2.23 21.97 -5.00
C THR A 185 2.25 20.52 -5.49
N ALA A 186 1.76 20.28 -6.69
CA ALA A 186 1.83 18.97 -7.34
C ALA A 186 3.27 18.48 -7.48
N LYS A 187 4.23 19.39 -7.67
CA LYS A 187 5.66 19.07 -7.73
C LYS A 187 6.19 18.56 -6.41
N ASP A 188 5.85 19.21 -5.29
CA ASP A 188 6.23 18.76 -3.96
C ASP A 188 5.61 17.41 -3.63
N ALA A 189 4.33 17.22 -3.98
CA ALA A 189 3.63 15.94 -3.81
C ALA A 189 4.32 14.80 -4.57
N SER A 190 4.69 15.03 -5.84
CA SER A 190 5.39 14.04 -6.67
C SER A 190 6.76 13.68 -6.08
N SER A 191 7.53 14.69 -5.67
CA SER A 191 8.87 14.48 -5.10
C SER A 191 8.82 13.76 -3.77
N LEU A 192 7.85 14.13 -2.91
CA LEU A 192 7.61 13.48 -1.63
C LEU A 192 7.18 12.02 -1.81
N SER A 193 6.25 11.79 -2.75
CA SER A 193 5.79 10.45 -3.12
C SER A 193 6.94 9.59 -3.64
N GLY A 194 7.77 10.12 -4.54
CA GLY A 194 8.95 9.43 -5.07
C GLY A 194 9.94 9.04 -3.96
N MET A 195 10.30 9.96 -3.06
CA MET A 195 11.18 9.70 -1.92
C MET A 195 10.58 8.64 -0.99
N ALA A 196 9.35 8.85 -0.54
CA ALA A 196 8.73 8.01 0.47
C ALA A 196 8.45 6.59 -0.05
N GLN A 197 7.99 6.45 -1.28
CA GLN A 197 7.73 5.13 -1.87
C GLN A 197 9.02 4.38 -2.19
N SER A 198 10.05 5.05 -2.72
CA SER A 198 11.34 4.39 -3.01
C SER A 198 11.96 3.81 -1.73
N LEU A 199 12.07 4.60 -0.67
CA LEU A 199 12.60 4.15 0.61
C LEU A 199 11.66 3.13 1.28
N GLY A 200 10.35 3.38 1.22
CA GLY A 200 9.33 2.53 1.81
C GLY A 200 9.32 1.14 1.21
N TYR A 201 9.33 1.01 -0.11
CA TYR A 201 9.32 -0.27 -0.79
C TYR A 201 10.65 -1.02 -0.67
N LEU A 202 11.79 -0.30 -0.68
CA LEU A 202 13.09 -0.91 -0.44
C LEU A 202 13.16 -1.57 0.94
N PHE A 203 12.68 -0.88 1.98
CA PHE A 203 12.61 -1.43 3.33
C PHE A 203 11.61 -2.59 3.42
N SER A 204 10.43 -2.44 2.86
CA SER A 204 9.35 -3.43 2.96
C SER A 204 9.65 -4.72 2.18
N ALA A 205 10.50 -4.68 1.16
CA ALA A 205 10.95 -5.88 0.44
C ALA A 205 11.64 -6.90 1.36
N LEU A 206 12.24 -6.44 2.46
CA LEU A 206 12.85 -7.30 3.47
C LEU A 206 11.80 -7.98 4.36
N GLY A 207 10.58 -7.47 4.42
CA GLY A 207 9.53 -7.93 5.33
C GLY A 207 9.23 -9.43 5.23
N PRO A 208 8.81 -9.93 4.05
CA PRO A 208 8.54 -11.35 3.89
C PRO A 208 9.73 -12.26 4.22
N VAL A 209 10.96 -11.83 3.87
CA VAL A 209 12.17 -12.58 4.13
C VAL A 209 12.47 -12.66 5.64
N ILE A 210 12.38 -11.52 6.34
CA ILE A 210 12.64 -11.47 7.79
C ILE A 210 11.60 -12.33 8.53
N ILE A 211 10.33 -12.20 8.19
CA ILE A 211 9.24 -12.93 8.83
C ILE A 211 9.35 -14.43 8.55
N GLY A 212 9.70 -14.83 7.33
CA GLY A 212 9.95 -16.22 6.98
C GLY A 212 11.12 -16.81 7.77
N ALA A 213 12.27 -16.11 7.81
CA ALA A 213 13.43 -16.54 8.58
C ALA A 213 13.12 -16.67 10.09
N VAL A 214 12.34 -15.77 10.66
CA VAL A 214 11.88 -15.88 12.05
C VAL A 214 11.02 -17.12 12.26
N TYR A 215 10.12 -17.40 11.33
CA TYR A 215 9.29 -18.62 11.37
C TYR A 215 10.16 -19.88 11.28
N ASP A 216 11.13 -19.93 10.37
CA ASP A 216 12.03 -21.08 10.19
C ASP A 216 12.83 -21.40 11.47
N VAL A 217 13.24 -20.37 12.20
CA VAL A 217 14.00 -20.53 13.47
C VAL A 217 13.08 -20.90 14.63
N THR A 218 11.87 -20.35 14.69
CA THR A 218 10.96 -20.52 15.85
C THR A 218 9.99 -21.68 15.70
N GLY A 219 9.73 -22.15 14.47
CA GLY A 219 8.74 -23.18 14.15
C GLY A 219 7.30 -22.78 14.49
N SER A 220 7.04 -21.46 14.68
CA SER A 220 5.74 -20.97 15.15
C SER A 220 5.42 -19.58 14.59
N TRP A 221 4.15 -19.33 14.27
CA TRP A 221 3.67 -18.02 13.84
C TRP A 221 3.52 -17.00 14.97
N THR A 222 3.67 -17.41 16.23
CA THR A 222 3.54 -16.51 17.40
C THR A 222 4.54 -15.36 17.33
N THR A 223 5.84 -15.65 17.17
CA THR A 223 6.88 -14.62 17.12
C THR A 223 6.75 -13.71 15.89
N PRO A 224 6.55 -14.22 14.65
CA PRO A 224 6.24 -13.41 13.49
C PRO A 224 5.06 -12.45 13.69
N LEU A 225 3.95 -12.93 14.24
CA LEU A 225 2.76 -12.10 14.49
C LEU A 225 3.00 -11.04 15.56
N ILE A 226 3.80 -11.33 16.59
CA ILE A 226 4.22 -10.32 17.59
C ILE A 226 5.05 -9.21 16.91
N ILE A 227 5.97 -9.55 16.01
CA ILE A 227 6.75 -8.54 15.25
C ILE A 227 5.82 -7.66 14.42
N VAL A 228 4.81 -8.25 13.77
CA VAL A 228 3.80 -7.47 13.02
C VAL A 228 3.01 -6.55 13.96
N LEU A 229 2.56 -7.01 15.12
CA LEU A 229 1.85 -6.21 16.11
C LEU A 229 2.70 -5.05 16.63
N VAL A 230 3.98 -5.27 16.93
CA VAL A 230 4.93 -4.22 17.31
C VAL A 230 5.08 -3.21 16.17
N THR A 231 5.22 -3.66 14.93
CA THR A 231 5.30 -2.80 13.74
C THR A 231 4.03 -1.94 13.60
N ILE A 232 2.84 -2.49 13.87
CA ILE A 232 1.57 -1.75 13.83
C ILE A 232 1.53 -0.67 14.94
N VAL A 233 2.09 -0.94 16.12
CA VAL A 233 2.21 0.08 17.18
C VAL A 233 3.16 1.20 16.75
N LEU A 234 4.30 0.88 16.14
CA LEU A 234 5.21 1.89 15.59
C LEU A 234 4.54 2.70 14.46
N LEU A 235 3.74 2.02 13.62
CA LEU A 235 2.95 2.65 12.57
C LEU A 235 1.92 3.64 13.14
N LEU A 236 1.31 3.35 14.29
CA LEU A 236 0.43 4.29 15.01
C LEU A 236 1.18 5.59 15.34
N PHE A 237 2.37 5.49 15.96
CA PHE A 237 3.16 6.67 16.32
C PHE A 237 3.51 7.52 15.09
N MET A 238 3.99 6.90 14.03
CA MET A 238 4.30 7.61 12.78
C MET A 238 3.05 8.20 12.14
N GLY A 239 1.94 7.47 12.12
CA GLY A 239 0.67 7.93 11.59
C GLY A 239 0.10 9.13 12.36
N LEU A 240 0.25 9.17 13.69
CA LEU A 240 -0.12 10.33 14.52
C LEU A 240 0.78 11.55 14.24
N LEU A 241 2.03 11.35 13.88
CA LEU A 241 2.93 12.43 13.49
C LEU A 241 2.58 13.00 12.11
N VAL A 242 2.33 12.13 11.13
CA VAL A 242 1.99 12.49 9.74
C VAL A 242 0.55 13.03 9.63
N GLY A 243 -0.36 12.51 10.44
CA GLY A 243 -1.78 12.90 10.44
C GLY A 243 -2.07 14.33 10.90
N ARG A 244 -1.09 15.06 11.43
CA ARG A 244 -1.23 16.46 11.85
C ARG A 244 -1.35 17.39 10.64
N ASP A 245 -2.12 18.48 10.78
CA ASP A 245 -2.25 19.51 9.75
C ASP A 245 -0.94 20.33 9.63
N ARG A 246 -0.01 19.86 8.80
CA ARG A 246 1.29 20.47 8.51
C ARG A 246 1.71 20.17 7.08
N TYR A 247 2.52 21.04 6.48
CA TYR A 247 3.08 20.84 5.14
C TYR A 247 4.58 20.51 5.21
N VAL A 248 5.05 19.81 4.20
CA VAL A 248 6.43 19.26 4.14
C VAL A 248 7.51 20.35 4.11
N LEU A 249 7.22 21.53 3.59
CA LEU A 249 8.17 22.63 3.41
C LEU A 249 7.79 23.88 4.24
N ASP A 250 7.10 23.70 5.36
CA ASP A 250 6.85 24.76 6.33
C ASP A 250 8.08 25.02 7.19
#